data_43b2c879a4ae6981fb69a47349717da1
#
_entry.id   43b2c879a4ae6981fb69a47349717da1
#
_cell.length_a   1.000
_cell.length_b   1.000
_cell.length_c   1.000
_cell.angle_alpha   90.00
_cell.angle_beta   90.00
_cell.angle_gamma   90.00
#
_symmetry.space_group_name_H-M   'P 1'
#
loop_
_entity.id
_entity.type
_entity.pdbx_description
1 polymer ?
#
loop_
_entity_poly.entity_id
_entity_poly.type
_entity_poly.pdbx_seq_one_letter_code
_entity_poly.pdbx_strand_id
1 'polypeptide(L)'
;MMKRNILAVVIPALLAAGAANAAEVYNKDSNKLDIYGKAVGLHYFSKDNGKNSYEGDGDKTYARLGFKGETQINDQLTGYGQWEYQFQGNNSEGSDAQSGNKTRLAFAGLKFGDAGSLDYGRNYGIVYDALGYTDMLPEFGGDTAYSDNFFVGRVGGVATYRNSNFFGLVDGLNFGVQYLGKNERDSANRSNGDGWGASLSYEFEGFGIVGAYGAADRTNAQEAAFYGNGEKAEQWATGLKYDANNIYLAANYGETRNATRFT
;
A
#
# COMPACT_ATOMS: atom_id res chain seq x y z
N MET A 1 36.65 -8.20 -22.98
CA MET A 1 35.43 -9.02 -23.19
C MET A 1 34.25 -8.28 -22.51
N MET A 2 33.58 -7.44 -23.28
CA MET A 2 32.50 -6.59 -22.75
C MET A 2 31.25 -7.46 -22.53
N LYS A 3 30.79 -7.52 -21.27
CA LYS A 3 29.50 -8.13 -20.94
C LYS A 3 28.39 -7.21 -21.49
N ARG A 4 27.71 -7.66 -22.55
CA ARG A 4 26.51 -7.00 -23.06
C ARG A 4 25.38 -7.24 -22.05
N ASN A 5 25.02 -6.20 -21.32
CA ASN A 5 23.77 -6.18 -20.61
C ASN A 5 22.64 -6.25 -21.63
N ILE A 6 21.96 -7.37 -21.70
CA ILE A 6 20.77 -7.51 -22.52
C ILE A 6 19.66 -6.87 -21.70
N LEU A 7 19.21 -5.69 -22.15
CA LEU A 7 17.94 -5.13 -21.71
C LEU A 7 16.85 -6.19 -21.94
N ALA A 8 16.17 -6.57 -20.86
CA ALA A 8 14.92 -7.29 -20.99
C ALA A 8 13.94 -6.35 -21.69
N VAL A 9 13.61 -6.63 -22.93
CA VAL A 9 12.57 -5.91 -23.65
C VAL A 9 11.26 -6.44 -23.11
N VAL A 10 10.70 -5.73 -22.14
CA VAL A 10 9.29 -5.90 -21.75
C VAL A 10 8.50 -5.25 -22.88
N ILE A 11 7.81 -6.04 -23.67
CA ILE A 11 6.75 -5.53 -24.54
C ILE A 11 5.52 -5.45 -23.64
N PRO A 12 5.14 -4.26 -23.13
CA PRO A 12 3.81 -4.12 -22.58
C PRO A 12 2.86 -4.28 -23.77
N ALA A 13 2.02 -5.30 -23.75
CA ALA A 13 0.78 -5.20 -24.49
C ALA A 13 0.05 -4.00 -23.88
N LEU A 14 0.17 -2.85 -24.54
CA LEU A 14 -0.55 -1.63 -24.22
C LEU A 14 -2.02 -1.85 -24.58
N LEU A 15 -2.71 -2.66 -23.83
CA LEU A 15 -4.13 -2.46 -23.63
C LEU A 15 -4.20 -1.35 -22.59
N ALA A 16 -4.64 -0.18 -23.01
CA ALA A 16 -4.79 1.04 -22.27
C ALA A 16 -4.93 0.76 -20.77
N ALA A 17 -3.86 1.03 -20.00
CA ALA A 17 -3.99 1.33 -18.61
C ALA A 17 -4.76 2.66 -18.56
N GLY A 18 -6.05 2.61 -18.88
CA GLY A 18 -6.96 3.65 -18.50
C GLY A 18 -6.77 3.75 -16.99
N ALA A 19 -6.45 4.95 -16.50
CA ALA A 19 -6.56 5.25 -15.10
C ALA A 19 -7.79 4.49 -14.59
N ALA A 20 -7.63 3.69 -13.54
CA ALA A 20 -8.74 2.93 -12.99
C ALA A 20 -9.74 3.92 -12.42
N ASN A 21 -10.50 4.55 -13.30
CA ASN A 21 -11.61 5.40 -12.94
C ASN A 21 -12.66 4.47 -12.33
N ALA A 22 -12.91 4.65 -11.04
CA ALA A 22 -14.01 3.99 -10.39
C ALA A 22 -15.29 4.39 -11.14
N ALA A 23 -16.05 3.40 -11.60
CA ALA A 23 -17.37 3.64 -12.11
C ALA A 23 -18.32 3.83 -10.92
N GLU A 24 -18.93 4.99 -10.83
CA GLU A 24 -20.04 5.22 -9.91
C GLU A 24 -21.22 4.37 -10.37
N VAL A 25 -21.58 3.36 -9.61
CA VAL A 25 -22.71 2.45 -9.94
C VAL A 25 -23.98 2.77 -9.16
N TYR A 26 -23.84 3.50 -8.08
CA TYR A 26 -24.94 3.97 -7.27
C TYR A 26 -24.59 5.29 -6.58
N ASN A 27 -25.47 6.28 -6.70
CA ASN A 27 -25.37 7.56 -5.99
C ASN A 27 -26.78 8.12 -5.79
N LYS A 28 -27.38 7.77 -4.67
CA LYS A 28 -28.74 8.19 -4.35
C LYS A 28 -28.94 8.21 -2.83
N ASP A 29 -29.72 9.17 -2.36
CA ASP A 29 -30.13 9.31 -0.97
C ASP A 29 -28.90 9.33 -0.02
N SER A 30 -27.86 10.09 -0.41
CA SER A 30 -26.59 10.20 0.32
C SER A 30 -25.80 8.88 0.49
N ASN A 31 -26.10 7.90 -0.35
CA ASN A 31 -25.33 6.65 -0.45
C ASN A 31 -24.60 6.61 -1.79
N LYS A 32 -23.34 6.27 -1.75
CA LYS A 32 -22.48 6.15 -2.94
C LYS A 32 -21.77 4.80 -2.96
N LEU A 33 -21.76 4.17 -4.12
CA LEU A 33 -20.99 2.95 -4.37
C LEU A 33 -20.25 3.08 -5.70
N ASP A 34 -18.95 2.94 -5.63
CA ASP A 34 -18.05 2.90 -6.77
C ASP A 34 -17.48 1.48 -6.93
N ILE A 35 -17.44 0.98 -8.16
CA ILE A 35 -16.72 -0.23 -8.53
C ILE A 35 -15.50 0.16 -9.34
N TYR A 36 -14.34 -0.41 -9.04
CA TYR A 36 -13.12 -0.18 -9.78
C TYR A 36 -12.34 -1.49 -9.94
N GLY A 37 -11.40 -1.50 -10.88
CA GLY A 37 -10.53 -2.65 -11.08
C GLY A 37 -9.63 -2.49 -12.28
N LYS A 38 -8.78 -3.49 -12.48
CA LYS A 38 -7.91 -3.60 -13.66
C LYS A 38 -7.66 -5.06 -13.99
N ALA A 39 -7.41 -5.34 -15.27
CA ALA A 39 -6.82 -6.58 -15.73
C ALA A 39 -5.45 -6.27 -16.35
N VAL A 40 -4.44 -7.03 -15.98
CA VAL A 40 -3.06 -6.81 -16.42
C VAL A 40 -2.53 -8.11 -17.01
N GLY A 41 -2.26 -8.10 -18.31
CA GLY A 41 -1.49 -9.15 -18.97
C GLY A 41 -0.01 -8.85 -18.79
N LEU A 42 0.73 -9.74 -18.15
CA LEU A 42 2.11 -9.53 -17.77
C LEU A 42 2.94 -10.79 -17.96
N HIS A 43 4.06 -10.67 -18.67
CA HIS A 43 5.00 -11.77 -18.86
C HIS A 43 6.44 -11.29 -18.61
N TYR A 44 7.15 -11.96 -17.73
CA TYR A 44 8.57 -11.72 -17.51
C TYR A 44 9.42 -12.63 -18.39
N PHE A 45 10.38 -12.06 -19.08
CA PHE A 45 11.38 -12.78 -19.87
C PHE A 45 12.71 -12.75 -19.13
N SER A 46 13.00 -13.81 -18.36
CA SER A 46 14.23 -13.97 -17.61
C SER A 46 15.04 -15.16 -18.11
N LYS A 47 16.37 -15.05 -18.06
CA LYS A 47 17.27 -16.18 -18.37
C LYS A 47 17.39 -17.18 -17.22
N ASP A 48 16.98 -16.80 -16.04
CA ASP A 48 17.22 -17.55 -14.80
C ASP A 48 16.08 -18.52 -14.46
N ASN A 49 15.32 -19.00 -15.41
CA ASN A 49 14.32 -20.08 -15.28
C ASN A 49 13.77 -20.32 -13.87
N GLY A 50 13.57 -19.27 -13.10
CA GLY A 50 12.85 -19.28 -11.84
C GLY A 50 13.52 -19.92 -10.64
N LYS A 51 14.74 -20.45 -10.72
CA LYS A 51 15.36 -21.12 -9.57
C LYS A 51 15.94 -20.17 -8.54
N ASN A 52 16.27 -18.93 -8.91
CA ASN A 52 16.87 -17.94 -8.00
C ASN A 52 16.46 -16.49 -8.27
N SER A 53 15.48 -16.21 -9.14
CA SER A 53 15.02 -14.85 -9.34
C SER A 53 13.79 -14.57 -8.48
N TYR A 54 13.80 -13.48 -7.79
CA TYR A 54 12.70 -13.02 -6.92
C TYR A 54 11.38 -12.82 -7.69
N GLU A 55 11.44 -12.60 -9.00
CA GLU A 55 10.29 -12.34 -9.84
C GLU A 55 9.91 -13.50 -10.77
N GLY A 56 10.79 -14.48 -10.93
CA GLY A 56 10.58 -15.65 -11.81
C GLY A 56 10.37 -15.26 -13.28
N ASP A 57 10.56 -16.24 -14.16
CA ASP A 57 10.21 -16.14 -15.57
C ASP A 57 8.74 -16.52 -15.79
N GLY A 58 8.15 -16.04 -16.89
CA GLY A 58 6.84 -16.48 -17.34
C GLY A 58 5.68 -15.54 -17.03
N ASP A 59 4.50 -16.09 -17.10
CA ASP A 59 3.22 -15.37 -16.97
C ASP A 59 2.98 -14.91 -15.51
N LYS A 60 2.65 -13.62 -15.37
CA LYS A 60 2.28 -12.97 -14.10
C LYS A 60 0.96 -12.20 -14.24
N THR A 61 0.14 -12.58 -15.21
CA THR A 61 -1.18 -11.99 -15.46
C THR A 61 -2.05 -12.02 -14.20
N TYR A 62 -2.74 -10.91 -13.93
CA TYR A 62 -3.66 -10.80 -12.82
C TYR A 62 -4.83 -9.85 -13.10
N ALA A 63 -5.88 -9.95 -12.31
CA ALA A 63 -6.96 -8.98 -12.26
C ALA A 63 -7.16 -8.45 -10.83
N ARG A 64 -7.65 -7.22 -10.71
CA ARG A 64 -8.10 -6.64 -9.44
C ARG A 64 -9.53 -6.18 -9.57
N LEU A 65 -10.29 -6.33 -8.50
CA LEU A 65 -11.64 -5.79 -8.34
C LEU A 65 -11.74 -5.15 -6.97
N GLY A 66 -12.37 -4.00 -6.89
CA GLY A 66 -12.59 -3.30 -5.63
C GLY A 66 -13.91 -2.54 -5.62
N PHE A 67 -14.37 -2.28 -4.40
CA PHE A 67 -15.55 -1.48 -4.09
C PHE A 67 -15.15 -0.38 -3.11
N LYS A 68 -15.69 0.82 -3.32
CA LYS A 68 -15.65 1.94 -2.37
C LYS A 68 -17.08 2.35 -2.10
N GLY A 69 -17.44 2.45 -0.82
CA GLY A 69 -18.77 2.85 -0.40
C GLY A 69 -18.72 4.01 0.57
N GLU A 70 -19.71 4.91 0.47
CA GLU A 70 -19.94 6.01 1.41
C GLU A 70 -21.42 6.10 1.70
N THR A 71 -21.77 6.39 2.96
CA THR A 71 -23.14 6.60 3.43
C THR A 71 -23.15 7.78 4.40
N GLN A 72 -23.85 8.82 4.10
CA GLN A 72 -24.07 9.92 5.03
C GLN A 72 -25.06 9.47 6.11
N ILE A 73 -24.62 9.45 7.36
CA ILE A 73 -25.42 9.07 8.51
C ILE A 73 -26.20 10.28 9.05
N ASN A 74 -25.55 11.44 9.08
CA ASN A 74 -26.12 12.74 9.37
C ASN A 74 -25.23 13.84 8.76
N ASP A 75 -25.55 15.11 8.99
CA ASP A 75 -24.86 16.27 8.38
C ASP A 75 -23.35 16.34 8.71
N GLN A 76 -22.90 15.70 9.78
CA GLN A 76 -21.50 15.72 10.25
C GLN A 76 -20.80 14.37 10.20
N LEU A 77 -21.54 13.29 9.92
CA LEU A 77 -21.04 11.93 10.04
C LEU A 77 -21.30 11.14 8.74
N THR A 78 -20.23 10.63 8.15
CA THR A 78 -20.27 9.76 6.97
C THR A 78 -19.57 8.45 7.27
N GLY A 79 -20.26 7.33 7.11
CA GLY A 79 -19.65 6.01 7.09
C GLY A 79 -18.98 5.76 5.72
N TYR A 80 -17.81 5.13 5.71
CA TYR A 80 -17.14 4.74 4.48
C TYR A 80 -16.41 3.41 4.60
N GLY A 81 -16.11 2.80 3.47
CA GLY A 81 -15.33 1.58 3.45
C GLY A 81 -14.79 1.25 2.07
N GLN A 82 -13.81 0.38 2.05
CA GLN A 82 -13.18 -0.09 0.83
C GLN A 82 -12.80 -1.55 0.96
N TRP A 83 -13.04 -2.31 -0.12
CA TRP A 83 -12.52 -3.66 -0.28
C TRP A 83 -11.85 -3.78 -1.65
N GLU A 84 -10.67 -4.44 -1.71
CA GLU A 84 -9.93 -4.71 -2.93
C GLU A 84 -9.36 -6.12 -2.90
N TYR A 85 -9.60 -6.87 -3.96
CA TYR A 85 -9.12 -8.23 -4.13
C TYR A 85 -8.32 -8.39 -5.42
N GLN A 86 -7.26 -9.21 -5.37
CA GLN A 86 -6.46 -9.58 -6.53
C GLN A 86 -6.63 -11.07 -6.82
N PHE A 87 -6.97 -11.35 -8.06
CA PHE A 87 -7.05 -12.69 -8.64
C PHE A 87 -5.81 -12.92 -9.50
N GLN A 88 -5.18 -14.06 -9.37
CA GLN A 88 -4.10 -14.48 -10.24
C GLN A 88 -4.66 -15.13 -11.51
N GLY A 89 -4.34 -14.56 -12.67
CA GLY A 89 -4.77 -15.05 -13.97
C GLY A 89 -3.78 -16.04 -14.62
N ASN A 90 -2.63 -16.25 -13.98
CA ASN A 90 -1.58 -17.15 -14.46
C ASN A 90 -1.61 -18.53 -13.81
N ASN A 91 -2.54 -18.78 -12.90
CA ASN A 91 -2.72 -20.09 -12.29
C ASN A 91 -3.39 -21.08 -13.28
N SER A 92 -3.17 -22.38 -13.08
CA SER A 92 -3.95 -23.39 -13.79
C SER A 92 -5.38 -23.46 -13.24
N GLU A 93 -6.28 -24.12 -13.96
CA GLU A 93 -7.63 -24.42 -13.46
C GLU A 93 -7.65 -25.64 -12.50
N GLY A 94 -6.46 -26.09 -12.06
CA GLY A 94 -6.25 -27.25 -11.19
C GLY A 94 -6.11 -26.91 -9.70
N SER A 95 -5.21 -27.62 -9.03
CA SER A 95 -5.02 -27.53 -7.57
C SER A 95 -4.45 -26.19 -7.11
N ASP A 96 -3.82 -25.42 -8.00
CA ASP A 96 -3.23 -24.11 -7.74
C ASP A 96 -4.14 -22.93 -8.12
N ALA A 97 -5.36 -23.16 -8.58
CA ALA A 97 -6.30 -22.16 -9.09
C ALA A 97 -6.47 -20.93 -8.17
N GLN A 98 -6.35 -21.11 -6.86
CA GLN A 98 -6.50 -20.04 -5.88
C GLN A 98 -5.15 -19.53 -5.31
N SER A 99 -4.04 -20.08 -5.78
CA SER A 99 -2.70 -19.73 -5.26
C SER A 99 -2.36 -18.26 -5.54
N GLY A 100 -1.93 -17.55 -4.50
CA GLY A 100 -1.54 -16.14 -4.61
C GLY A 100 -2.69 -15.13 -4.69
N ASN A 101 -3.96 -15.57 -4.76
CA ASN A 101 -5.12 -14.71 -4.61
C ASN A 101 -5.11 -14.03 -3.23
N LYS A 102 -5.50 -12.76 -3.15
CA LYS A 102 -5.36 -12.02 -1.89
C LYS A 102 -6.28 -10.82 -1.77
N THR A 103 -6.84 -10.63 -0.57
CA THR A 103 -7.40 -9.35 -0.16
C THR A 103 -6.27 -8.34 0.03
N ARG A 104 -6.32 -7.25 -0.70
CA ARG A 104 -5.35 -6.17 -0.63
C ARG A 104 -5.76 -5.10 0.38
N LEU A 105 -7.03 -4.68 0.32
CA LEU A 105 -7.65 -3.72 1.23
C LEU A 105 -8.98 -4.29 1.75
N ALA A 106 -9.29 -4.03 3.01
CA ALA A 106 -10.57 -4.35 3.63
C ALA A 106 -10.70 -3.55 4.93
N PHE A 107 -11.29 -2.37 4.86
CA PHE A 107 -11.47 -1.50 6.01
C PHE A 107 -12.77 -0.73 5.94
N ALA A 108 -13.23 -0.29 7.09
CA ALA A 108 -14.39 0.60 7.23
C ALA A 108 -14.11 1.67 8.28
N GLY A 109 -14.76 2.82 8.14
CA GLY A 109 -14.50 3.96 9.00
C GLY A 109 -15.61 4.99 8.99
N LEU A 110 -15.36 6.05 9.73
CA LEU A 110 -16.24 7.21 9.88
C LEU A 110 -15.46 8.48 9.57
N LYS A 111 -16.09 9.41 8.86
CA LYS A 111 -15.61 10.79 8.61
C LYS A 111 -16.45 11.74 9.46
N PHE A 112 -15.80 12.70 10.09
CA PHE A 112 -16.39 13.66 11.05
C PHE A 112 -16.23 15.11 10.55
N GLY A 113 -16.52 15.37 9.27
CA GLY A 113 -16.26 16.68 8.68
C GLY A 113 -14.79 17.08 8.82
N ASP A 114 -14.52 18.32 9.23
CA ASP A 114 -13.14 18.84 9.41
C ASP A 114 -12.40 18.20 10.59
N ALA A 115 -13.10 17.51 11.49
CA ALA A 115 -12.47 16.75 12.56
C ALA A 115 -11.74 15.48 12.05
N GLY A 116 -11.83 15.17 10.77
CA GLY A 116 -11.07 14.10 10.15
C GLY A 116 -11.81 12.78 10.02
N SER A 117 -11.08 11.69 9.97
CA SER A 117 -11.63 10.34 9.80
C SER A 117 -10.92 9.33 10.67
N LEU A 118 -11.63 8.27 11.00
CA LEU A 118 -11.09 7.10 11.70
C LEU A 118 -11.53 5.85 10.94
N ASP A 119 -10.61 4.99 10.57
CA ASP A 119 -10.91 3.68 9.99
C ASP A 119 -10.18 2.54 10.70
N TYR A 120 -10.69 1.34 10.51
CA TYR A 120 -10.08 0.12 11.01
C TYR A 120 -10.16 -0.99 9.97
N GLY A 121 -9.07 -1.75 9.85
CA GLY A 121 -9.03 -2.96 9.05
C GLY A 121 -7.70 -3.22 8.38
N ARG A 122 -7.73 -3.79 7.16
CA ARG A 122 -6.54 -3.97 6.32
C ARG A 122 -6.40 -2.74 5.42
N ASN A 123 -5.40 -1.93 5.72
CA ASN A 123 -5.15 -0.67 5.03
C ASN A 123 -3.64 -0.45 4.84
N TYR A 124 -3.23 0.67 4.29
CA TYR A 124 -1.82 1.04 4.22
C TYR A 124 -1.28 1.44 5.61
N GLY A 125 -0.08 0.98 5.90
CA GLY A 125 0.69 1.44 7.06
C GLY A 125 1.11 2.90 6.88
N ILE A 126 1.21 3.62 7.99
CA ILE A 126 1.36 5.08 7.99
C ILE A 126 2.67 5.57 7.32
N VAL A 127 3.73 4.77 7.32
CA VAL A 127 5.01 5.12 6.67
C VAL A 127 4.87 5.12 5.14
N TYR A 128 3.87 4.42 4.60
CA TYR A 128 3.58 4.48 3.17
C TYR A 128 3.15 5.88 2.70
N ASP A 129 2.71 6.76 3.57
CA ASP A 129 2.41 8.15 3.20
C ASP A 129 3.62 8.85 2.56
N ALA A 130 4.83 8.54 3.04
CA ALA A 130 6.07 9.04 2.42
C ALA A 130 6.53 8.17 1.23
N LEU A 131 6.47 6.85 1.35
CA LEU A 131 6.92 5.93 0.31
C LEU A 131 6.06 6.03 -0.95
N GLY A 132 4.77 6.32 -0.80
CA GLY A 132 3.81 6.49 -1.89
C GLY A 132 4.17 7.59 -2.88
N TYR A 133 4.98 8.58 -2.49
CA TYR A 133 5.45 9.63 -3.40
C TYR A 133 6.28 9.08 -4.57
N THR A 134 6.99 7.98 -4.39
CA THR A 134 7.79 7.35 -5.45
C THR A 134 7.20 6.04 -5.96
N ASP A 135 6.11 5.53 -5.37
CA ASP A 135 5.40 4.33 -5.84
C ASP A 135 4.36 4.71 -6.91
N MET A 136 4.82 5.30 -8.01
CA MET A 136 3.99 5.84 -9.10
C MET A 136 3.94 4.97 -10.35
N LEU A 137 4.79 3.95 -10.44
CA LEU A 137 4.84 3.07 -11.61
C LEU A 137 3.68 2.06 -11.57
N PRO A 138 2.99 1.82 -12.71
CA PRO A 138 1.82 0.94 -12.74
C PRO A 138 2.11 -0.51 -12.37
N GLU A 139 3.31 -1.01 -12.67
CA GLU A 139 3.72 -2.42 -12.48
C GLU A 139 5.10 -2.58 -11.84
N PHE A 140 6.02 -1.67 -12.08
CA PHE A 140 7.39 -1.76 -11.60
C PHE A 140 7.63 -0.72 -10.51
N GLY A 141 8.42 -1.04 -9.51
CA GLY A 141 8.69 -0.20 -8.38
C GLY A 141 7.98 -0.66 -7.10
N GLY A 142 8.03 0.15 -6.04
CA GLY A 142 7.42 -0.18 -4.75
C GLY A 142 8.14 -1.28 -3.97
N ASP A 143 9.38 -1.59 -4.32
CA ASP A 143 10.17 -2.68 -3.73
C ASP A 143 10.42 -2.51 -2.23
N THR A 144 10.32 -1.29 -1.74
CA THR A 144 10.44 -0.97 -0.31
C THR A 144 9.15 -1.09 0.47
N ALA A 145 8.00 -1.17 -0.21
CA ALA A 145 6.67 -1.17 0.39
C ALA A 145 6.09 -2.60 0.52
N TYR A 146 6.83 -3.50 1.14
CA TYR A 146 6.35 -4.86 1.38
C TYR A 146 5.05 -4.88 2.20
N SER A 147 4.06 -5.65 1.74
CA SER A 147 2.83 -5.89 2.51
C SER A 147 3.10 -6.79 3.72
N ASP A 148 2.35 -6.58 4.79
CA ASP A 148 2.50 -7.28 6.07
C ASP A 148 3.94 -7.19 6.62
N ASN A 149 4.48 -5.98 6.59
CA ASN A 149 5.80 -5.61 7.12
C ASN A 149 5.68 -4.32 7.93
N PHE A 150 5.03 -4.41 9.08
CA PHE A 150 4.75 -3.30 9.98
C PHE A 150 4.06 -2.14 9.24
N PHE A 151 4.67 -0.95 9.15
CA PHE A 151 4.03 0.28 8.68
C PHE A 151 4.34 0.68 7.23
N VAL A 152 5.13 -0.09 6.46
CA VAL A 152 5.60 0.35 5.12
C VAL A 152 4.70 -0.01 3.96
N GLY A 153 3.79 -0.94 4.11
CA GLY A 153 2.89 -1.35 3.02
C GLY A 153 1.49 -1.66 3.55
N ARG A 154 0.72 -2.46 2.83
CA ARG A 154 -0.61 -2.88 3.30
C ARG A 154 -0.46 -3.88 4.43
N VAL A 155 -1.19 -3.64 5.52
CA VAL A 155 -1.17 -4.48 6.71
C VAL A 155 -2.57 -4.60 7.30
N GLY A 156 -2.89 -5.72 7.93
CA GLY A 156 -4.16 -5.93 8.62
C GLY A 156 -4.11 -5.46 10.07
N GLY A 157 -5.28 -5.10 10.64
CA GLY A 157 -5.42 -4.75 12.04
C GLY A 157 -4.90 -3.35 12.38
N VAL A 158 -5.01 -2.39 11.44
CA VAL A 158 -4.67 -0.99 11.70
C VAL A 158 -5.91 -0.16 11.99
N ALA A 159 -5.82 0.68 13.04
CA ALA A 159 -6.74 1.78 13.32
C ALA A 159 -6.05 3.08 12.93
N THR A 160 -6.60 3.80 11.96
CA THR A 160 -5.97 5.01 11.41
C THR A 160 -6.86 6.22 11.58
N TYR A 161 -6.38 7.21 12.30
CA TYR A 161 -6.96 8.55 12.31
C TYR A 161 -6.21 9.43 11.31
N ARG A 162 -6.96 10.19 10.49
CA ARG A 162 -6.40 11.15 9.52
C ARG A 162 -7.14 12.47 9.62
N ASN A 163 -6.39 13.54 9.51
CA ASN A 163 -6.93 14.89 9.46
C ASN A 163 -6.25 15.66 8.31
N SER A 164 -7.06 16.32 7.51
CA SER A 164 -6.63 17.15 6.40
C SER A 164 -6.78 18.62 6.75
N ASN A 165 -5.89 19.45 6.22
CA ASN A 165 -5.91 20.91 6.40
C ASN A 165 -5.89 21.34 7.88
N PHE A 166 -5.31 20.51 8.76
CA PHE A 166 -5.21 20.75 10.19
C PHE A 166 -6.53 21.28 10.80
N PHE A 167 -7.55 20.44 10.76
CA PHE A 167 -8.93 20.76 11.18
C PHE A 167 -9.58 21.90 10.39
N GLY A 168 -9.19 22.07 9.10
CA GLY A 168 -9.67 23.17 8.27
C GLY A 168 -9.01 24.53 8.56
N LEU A 169 -7.98 24.57 9.40
CA LEU A 169 -7.31 25.83 9.81
C LEU A 169 -6.09 26.17 8.98
N VAL A 170 -5.42 25.17 8.38
CA VAL A 170 -4.18 25.36 7.61
C VAL A 170 -4.23 24.51 6.35
N ASP A 171 -4.51 25.15 5.23
CA ASP A 171 -4.58 24.48 3.93
C ASP A 171 -3.27 23.76 3.62
N GLY A 172 -3.39 22.52 3.14
CA GLY A 172 -2.26 21.68 2.76
C GLY A 172 -1.54 20.99 3.92
N LEU A 173 -1.81 21.34 5.19
CA LEU A 173 -1.21 20.66 6.34
C LEU A 173 -2.06 19.45 6.75
N ASN A 174 -1.52 18.24 6.55
CA ASN A 174 -2.23 16.99 6.85
C ASN A 174 -1.43 16.15 7.84
N PHE A 175 -2.11 15.40 8.69
CA PHE A 175 -1.46 14.45 9.56
C PHE A 175 -2.27 13.16 9.73
N GLY A 176 -1.57 12.11 10.12
CA GLY A 176 -2.17 10.82 10.47
C GLY A 176 -1.52 10.23 11.72
N VAL A 177 -2.33 9.48 12.47
CA VAL A 177 -1.87 8.65 13.58
C VAL A 177 -2.45 7.26 13.39
N GLN A 178 -1.64 6.23 13.57
CA GLN A 178 -2.06 4.86 13.34
C GLN A 178 -1.61 3.95 14.48
N TYR A 179 -2.53 3.13 14.95
CA TYR A 179 -2.25 1.97 15.77
C TYR A 179 -2.21 0.73 14.89
N LEU A 180 -1.19 -0.09 15.07
CA LEU A 180 -1.04 -1.41 14.47
C LEU A 180 -1.26 -2.46 15.56
N GLY A 181 -2.33 -3.23 15.45
CA GLY A 181 -2.61 -4.32 16.36
C GLY A 181 -1.74 -5.56 16.07
N LYS A 182 -1.42 -6.30 17.10
CA LYS A 182 -0.64 -7.55 17.01
C LYS A 182 -1.30 -8.54 16.05
N ASN A 183 -0.47 -9.11 15.18
CA ASN A 183 -0.85 -10.20 14.29
C ASN A 183 0.19 -11.31 14.36
N GLU A 184 -0.16 -12.45 14.92
CA GLU A 184 0.62 -13.68 14.85
C GLU A 184 0.13 -14.52 13.66
N ARG A 185 1.03 -14.83 12.75
CA ARG A 185 0.76 -15.58 11.53
C ARG A 185 1.73 -16.76 11.42
N ASP A 186 1.41 -17.74 10.56
CA ASP A 186 2.27 -18.89 10.30
C ASP A 186 3.69 -18.49 9.85
N SER A 187 3.82 -17.37 9.18
CA SER A 187 5.10 -16.79 8.79
C SER A 187 5.52 -15.67 9.75
N ALA A 188 6.60 -15.86 10.49
CA ALA A 188 7.19 -14.82 11.33
C ALA A 188 7.48 -13.54 10.53
N ASN A 189 7.93 -13.65 9.28
CA ASN A 189 8.20 -12.50 8.39
C ASN A 189 6.98 -11.63 8.08
N ARG A 190 5.78 -12.10 8.34
CA ARG A 190 4.52 -11.38 8.11
C ARG A 190 3.76 -11.11 9.41
N SER A 191 4.34 -11.46 10.54
CA SER A 191 3.79 -11.19 11.86
C SER A 191 4.23 -9.82 12.36
N ASN A 192 3.55 -9.29 13.35
CA ASN A 192 3.92 -8.09 14.07
C ASN A 192 3.33 -8.11 15.48
N GLY A 193 3.98 -7.44 16.43
CA GLY A 193 3.40 -7.05 17.69
C GLY A 193 2.61 -5.76 17.57
N ASP A 194 2.17 -5.20 18.68
CA ASP A 194 1.48 -3.92 18.75
C ASP A 194 2.42 -2.76 18.43
N GLY A 195 1.89 -1.70 17.83
CA GLY A 195 2.69 -0.55 17.48
C GLY A 195 1.90 0.72 17.22
N TRP A 196 2.62 1.83 17.14
CA TRP A 196 2.09 3.14 16.80
C TRP A 196 2.96 3.83 15.75
N GLY A 197 2.31 4.63 14.93
CA GLY A 197 2.99 5.45 13.95
C GLY A 197 2.23 6.75 13.69
N ALA A 198 2.93 7.70 13.10
CA ALA A 198 2.37 8.99 12.70
C ALA A 198 3.00 9.47 11.39
N SER A 199 2.26 10.31 10.67
CA SER A 199 2.72 11.04 9.50
C SER A 199 2.30 12.50 9.58
N LEU A 200 3.10 13.36 8.96
CA LEU A 200 2.82 14.78 8.77
C LEU A 200 3.23 15.16 7.36
N SER A 201 2.34 15.81 6.62
CA SER A 201 2.65 16.34 5.29
C SER A 201 2.18 17.77 5.13
N TYR A 202 2.89 18.51 4.29
CA TYR A 202 2.48 19.84 3.86
C TYR A 202 2.57 19.95 2.34
N GLU A 203 1.51 20.44 1.73
CA GLU A 203 1.42 20.60 0.27
C GLU A 203 1.07 22.05 -0.07
N PHE A 204 1.83 22.65 -0.99
CA PHE A 204 1.64 24.01 -1.43
C PHE A 204 2.06 24.18 -2.90
N GLU A 205 1.18 24.69 -3.75
CA GLU A 205 1.43 25.00 -5.17
C GLU A 205 2.13 23.86 -5.97
N GLY A 206 1.72 22.63 -5.71
CA GLY A 206 2.29 21.44 -6.36
C GLY A 206 3.54 20.89 -5.67
N PHE A 207 4.13 21.60 -4.70
CA PHE A 207 5.18 21.05 -3.86
C PHE A 207 4.57 20.30 -2.68
N GLY A 208 5.18 19.19 -2.31
CA GLY A 208 4.79 18.41 -1.15
C GLY A 208 6.02 17.94 -0.38
N ILE A 209 5.94 18.02 0.94
CA ILE A 209 6.90 17.39 1.86
C ILE A 209 6.13 16.50 2.81
N VAL A 210 6.67 15.34 3.14
CA VAL A 210 6.09 14.39 4.09
C VAL A 210 7.18 13.78 4.95
N GLY A 211 6.86 13.54 6.21
CA GLY A 211 7.63 12.71 7.13
C GLY A 211 6.72 11.72 7.82
N ALA A 212 7.15 10.49 8.00
CA ALA A 212 6.40 9.45 8.68
C ALA A 212 7.33 8.56 9.52
N TYR A 213 6.81 8.09 10.64
CA TYR A 213 7.50 7.18 11.55
C TYR A 213 6.53 6.17 12.12
N GLY A 214 7.00 4.94 12.34
CA GLY A 214 6.27 3.90 13.02
C GLY A 214 7.20 2.96 13.77
N ALA A 215 6.77 2.53 14.95
CA ALA A 215 7.46 1.54 15.75
C ALA A 215 6.46 0.51 16.28
N ALA A 216 6.82 -0.77 16.21
CA ALA A 216 6.01 -1.87 16.71
C ALA A 216 6.89 -2.88 17.43
N ASP A 217 6.29 -3.57 18.39
CA ASP A 217 6.94 -4.72 19.01
C ASP A 217 7.07 -5.85 17.98
N ARG A 218 8.09 -6.65 18.14
CA ARG A 218 8.29 -7.88 17.38
C ARG A 218 7.71 -9.06 18.16
N THR A 219 7.26 -10.08 17.45
CA THR A 219 6.81 -11.31 18.09
C THR A 219 7.99 -12.16 18.54
N ASN A 220 7.78 -13.03 19.54
CA ASN A 220 8.80 -13.97 20.00
C ASN A 220 9.39 -14.81 18.85
N ALA A 221 8.56 -15.18 17.87
CA ALA A 221 9.02 -15.92 16.68
C ALA A 221 9.93 -15.07 15.78
N GLN A 222 9.71 -13.77 15.69
CA GLN A 222 10.58 -12.84 14.97
C GLN A 222 11.91 -12.63 15.71
N GLU A 223 11.89 -12.54 17.03
CA GLU A 223 13.09 -12.38 17.86
C GLU A 223 13.97 -13.65 17.83
N ALA A 224 13.33 -14.82 17.82
CA ALA A 224 14.02 -16.12 17.77
C ALA A 224 14.56 -16.46 16.37
N ALA A 225 14.20 -15.73 15.32
CA ALA A 225 14.70 -15.97 13.97
C ALA A 225 16.21 -15.69 13.87
N PHE A 226 16.93 -16.42 13.01
CA PHE A 226 18.39 -16.39 12.90
C PHE A 226 19.01 -14.99 12.75
N TYR A 227 18.27 -14.05 12.10
CA TYR A 227 18.66 -12.64 11.97
C TYR A 227 17.74 -11.72 12.78
N GLY A 228 17.04 -12.24 13.74
CA GLY A 228 15.93 -11.60 14.42
C GLY A 228 16.28 -10.78 15.64
N ASN A 229 17.46 -10.20 15.73
CA ASN A 229 17.86 -9.43 16.91
C ASN A 229 17.03 -8.16 17.08
N GLY A 230 16.54 -7.94 18.30
CA GLY A 230 15.81 -6.73 18.70
C GLY A 230 14.32 -6.92 18.95
N GLU A 231 13.84 -6.33 20.04
CA GLU A 231 12.47 -6.42 20.52
C GLU A 231 11.50 -5.54 19.72
N LYS A 232 12.01 -4.49 19.08
CA LYS A 232 11.22 -3.51 18.32
C LYS A 232 11.67 -3.39 16.89
N ALA A 233 10.69 -3.25 16.00
CA ALA A 233 10.85 -2.83 14.62
C ALA A 233 10.54 -1.34 14.51
N GLU A 234 11.44 -0.58 13.91
CA GLU A 234 11.27 0.85 13.66
C GLU A 234 11.41 1.13 12.16
N GLN A 235 10.57 2.03 11.67
CA GLN A 235 10.53 2.41 10.26
C GLN A 235 10.25 3.90 10.17
N TRP A 236 11.01 4.63 9.38
CA TRP A 236 10.72 6.01 9.06
C TRP A 236 11.07 6.34 7.62
N ALA A 237 10.36 7.31 7.07
CA ALA A 237 10.65 7.83 5.75
C ALA A 237 10.29 9.31 5.68
N THR A 238 10.97 10.02 4.78
CA THR A 238 10.62 11.37 4.35
C THR A 238 10.53 11.41 2.84
N GLY A 239 9.67 12.26 2.30
CA GLY A 239 9.47 12.41 0.87
C GLY A 239 9.32 13.86 0.47
N LEU A 240 9.77 14.17 -0.72
CA LEU A 240 9.57 15.43 -1.41
C LEU A 240 8.94 15.13 -2.76
N LYS A 241 7.95 15.94 -3.18
CA LYS A 241 7.37 15.86 -4.53
C LYS A 241 7.15 17.24 -5.12
N TYR A 242 7.12 17.27 -6.44
CA TYR A 242 6.55 18.35 -7.24
C TYR A 242 5.56 17.72 -8.22
N ASP A 243 4.32 18.18 -8.20
CA ASP A 243 3.22 17.68 -9.02
C ASP A 243 2.42 18.87 -9.56
N ALA A 244 2.92 19.48 -10.62
CA ALA A 244 2.25 20.56 -11.31
C ALA A 244 2.75 20.67 -12.77
N ASN A 245 2.02 21.41 -13.62
CA ASN A 245 2.39 21.68 -15.00
C ASN A 245 2.65 20.43 -15.86
N ASN A 246 1.92 19.34 -15.60
CA ASN A 246 2.11 18.02 -16.23
C ASN A 246 3.50 17.39 -15.97
N ILE A 247 4.16 17.80 -14.88
CA ILE A 247 5.44 17.24 -14.45
C ILE A 247 5.24 16.67 -13.05
N TYR A 248 5.64 15.40 -12.86
CA TYR A 248 5.73 14.77 -11.56
C TYR A 248 7.19 14.41 -11.27
N LEU A 249 7.72 14.93 -10.18
CA LEU A 249 9.04 14.59 -9.67
C LEU A 249 8.91 14.24 -8.19
N ALA A 250 9.51 13.14 -7.77
CA ALA A 250 9.51 12.77 -6.37
C ALA A 250 10.83 12.11 -5.96
N ALA A 251 11.17 12.27 -4.70
CA ALA A 251 12.25 11.56 -4.05
C ALA A 251 11.85 11.22 -2.62
N ASN A 252 12.28 10.07 -2.14
CA ASN A 252 12.14 9.69 -0.74
C ASN A 252 13.46 9.16 -0.18
N TYR A 253 13.57 9.22 1.13
CA TYR A 253 14.62 8.56 1.89
C TYR A 253 14.01 7.99 3.18
N GLY A 254 14.45 6.80 3.58
CA GLY A 254 13.97 6.17 4.80
C GLY A 254 14.92 5.10 5.30
N GLU A 255 14.74 4.71 6.53
CA GLU A 255 15.50 3.66 7.19
C GLU A 255 14.57 2.73 7.97
N THR A 256 14.99 1.50 8.11
CA THR A 256 14.32 0.51 8.95
C THR A 256 15.31 -0.13 9.91
N ARG A 257 14.85 -0.44 11.12
CA ARG A 257 15.56 -1.27 12.10
C ARG A 257 14.71 -2.47 12.46
N ASN A 258 15.30 -3.65 12.42
CA ASN A 258 14.63 -4.92 12.75
C ASN A 258 13.31 -5.17 11.99
N ALA A 259 13.10 -4.47 10.87
CA ALA A 259 11.91 -4.54 10.02
C ALA A 259 12.20 -5.10 8.63
N THR A 260 13.47 -5.39 8.32
CA THR A 260 13.83 -6.04 7.06
C THR A 260 13.35 -7.49 7.08
N ARG A 261 12.69 -7.93 6.03
CA ARG A 261 12.31 -9.33 5.88
C ARG A 261 13.55 -10.18 5.65
N PHE A 262 13.54 -11.34 6.31
CA PHE A 262 14.51 -12.40 6.03
C PHE A 262 13.93 -13.30 4.94
N THR A 263 14.77 -13.69 4.02
CA THR A 263 14.48 -14.70 2.99
C THR A 263 15.04 -16.05 3.38
#